data_05307c38182b858971051849adcb695f
#
_entry.id   05307c38182b858971051849adcb695f
#
_cell.length_a   1.000
_cell.length_b   1.000
_cell.length_c   1.000
_cell.angle_alpha   90.00
_cell.angle_beta   90.00
_cell.angle_gamma   90.00
#
_symmetry.space_group_name_H-M   'P 1'
#
loop_
_entity.id
_entity.type
_entity.pdbx_description
1 polymer ?
#
loop_
_entity_poly.entity_id
_entity_poly.type
_entity_poly.pdbx_seq_one_letter_code
_entity_poly.pdbx_strand_id
1 'polypeptide(L)'
;MTQMYNSARSCPSRANLLTGLYPHQTGLGHMDGSHPAWPKGYSGFRSNSDNVTIAEVLKDAGYFTAMSGKWHLGNKSNPILRGFQEYYGLLGGFNSFWNPAVYTRLPKDRTPRHYEEGTFYATNVITDYAIDFIDQAHQEKKPLFLYLAYNAPHFPL
;
A
#
# COMPACT_ATOMS: atom_id res chain seq x y z
N MET A 1 17.09 -15.89 -2.69
CA MET A 1 16.61 -15.98 -1.30
C MET A 1 16.07 -17.38 -1.11
N THR A 2 16.61 -18.15 -0.19
CA THR A 2 16.27 -19.57 0.00
C THR A 2 15.23 -19.77 1.12
N GLN A 3 15.05 -18.75 1.98
CA GLN A 3 14.08 -18.73 3.06
C GLN A 3 13.51 -17.34 3.22
N MET A 4 12.19 -17.23 3.43
CA MET A 4 11.48 -16.00 3.72
C MET A 4 10.31 -16.31 4.66
N TYR A 5 10.23 -15.56 5.76
CA TYR A 5 9.17 -15.70 6.76
C TYR A 5 8.38 -14.39 6.82
N ASN A 6 7.09 -14.48 7.05
CA ASN A 6 6.20 -13.33 7.26
C ASN A 6 5.30 -13.58 8.48
N SER A 7 4.47 -12.59 8.82
CA SER A 7 3.56 -12.68 9.97
C SER A 7 2.24 -13.40 9.65
N ALA A 8 2.12 -14.05 8.50
CA ALA A 8 0.96 -14.82 8.01
C ALA A 8 -0.39 -14.06 8.05
N ARG A 9 -0.36 -12.73 8.20
CA ARG A 9 -1.53 -11.83 8.16
C ARG A 9 -1.20 -10.56 7.39
N SER A 10 -2.21 -9.98 6.71
CA SER A 10 -2.04 -8.86 5.80
C SER A 10 -1.43 -7.62 6.46
N CYS A 11 -2.10 -7.02 7.45
CA CYS A 11 -1.63 -5.79 8.08
C CYS A 11 -0.27 -5.95 8.75
N PRO A 12 -0.04 -6.97 9.60
CA PRO A 12 1.26 -7.20 10.23
C PRO A 12 2.39 -7.35 9.21
N SER A 13 2.21 -8.21 8.19
CA SER A 13 3.25 -8.46 7.19
C SER A 13 3.58 -7.22 6.37
N ARG A 14 2.56 -6.40 6.01
CA ARG A 14 2.78 -5.15 5.25
C ARG A 14 3.50 -4.10 6.10
N ALA A 15 3.12 -3.97 7.38
CA ALA A 15 3.79 -3.09 8.30
C ALA A 15 5.26 -3.47 8.48
N ASN A 16 5.54 -4.76 8.69
CA ASN A 16 6.91 -5.26 8.81
C ASN A 16 7.74 -4.97 7.56
N LEU A 17 7.17 -5.28 6.37
CA LEU A 17 7.86 -5.09 5.10
C LEU A 17 8.24 -3.62 4.87
N LEU A 18 7.35 -2.69 5.23
CA LEU A 18 7.57 -1.26 5.01
C LEU A 18 8.44 -0.59 6.07
N THR A 19 8.59 -1.19 7.27
CA THR A 19 9.32 -0.54 8.38
C THR A 19 10.55 -1.32 8.84
N GLY A 20 10.66 -2.59 8.52
CA GLY A 20 11.67 -3.48 9.09
C GLY A 20 11.45 -3.84 10.56
N LEU A 21 10.32 -3.42 11.15
CA LEU A 21 10.01 -3.64 12.57
C LEU A 21 9.11 -4.86 12.76
N TYR A 22 9.12 -5.45 13.95
CA TYR A 22 8.15 -6.50 14.29
C TYR A 22 6.72 -5.94 14.39
N PRO A 23 5.66 -6.78 14.16
CA PRO A 23 4.27 -6.32 14.14
C PRO A 23 3.85 -5.54 15.38
N HIS A 24 4.24 -6.02 16.55
CA HIS A 24 3.89 -5.37 17.83
C HIS A 24 4.52 -3.98 17.99
N GLN A 25 5.70 -3.78 17.44
CA GLN A 25 6.37 -2.48 17.45
C GLN A 25 5.63 -1.47 16.57
N THR A 26 5.07 -1.93 15.44
CA THR A 26 4.34 -1.07 14.50
C THR A 26 2.94 -0.68 14.98
N GLY A 27 2.43 -1.29 16.05
CA GLY A 27 1.04 -1.15 16.49
C GLY A 27 0.04 -2.02 15.71
N LEU A 28 0.52 -2.83 14.77
CA LEU A 28 -0.29 -3.76 13.96
C LEU A 28 0.11 -5.21 14.22
N GLY A 29 0.09 -5.63 15.48
CA GLY A 29 0.27 -7.04 15.86
C GLY A 29 -0.85 -7.95 15.36
N HIS A 30 -1.96 -7.37 14.90
CA HIS A 30 -3.11 -8.04 14.29
C HIS A 30 -3.67 -7.19 13.13
N MET A 31 -4.84 -7.58 12.59
CA MET A 31 -5.52 -6.81 11.54
C MET A 31 -5.91 -5.42 12.05
N ASP A 32 -5.96 -4.45 11.14
CA ASP A 32 -6.47 -3.11 11.45
C ASP A 32 -7.93 -3.17 11.90
N GLY A 33 -8.25 -2.38 12.93
CA GLY A 33 -9.57 -2.32 13.54
C GLY A 33 -9.50 -2.52 15.05
N SER A 34 -10.43 -1.94 15.78
CA SER A 34 -10.57 -2.13 17.21
C SER A 34 -11.45 -3.36 17.50
N HIS A 35 -10.94 -4.28 18.29
CA HIS A 35 -11.73 -5.36 18.85
C HIS A 35 -11.66 -5.29 20.39
N PRO A 36 -12.80 -5.39 21.12
CA PRO A 36 -12.79 -5.24 22.59
C PRO A 36 -11.85 -6.20 23.33
N ALA A 37 -11.61 -7.38 22.77
CA ALA A 37 -10.72 -8.38 23.33
C ALA A 37 -9.22 -8.18 22.97
N TRP A 38 -8.88 -7.18 22.18
CA TRP A 38 -7.48 -6.95 21.81
C TRP A 38 -6.82 -5.93 22.73
N PRO A 39 -5.58 -6.16 23.17
CA PRO A 39 -4.84 -5.20 23.95
C PRO A 39 -4.71 -3.85 23.26
N LYS A 40 -4.68 -2.77 24.03
CA LYS A 40 -4.38 -1.42 23.51
C LYS A 40 -3.04 -1.44 22.78
N GLY A 41 -3.00 -0.88 21.55
CA GLY A 41 -1.80 -0.88 20.70
C GLY A 41 -1.81 -1.91 19.57
N TYR A 42 -2.84 -2.75 19.47
CA TYR A 42 -3.00 -3.70 18.36
C TYR A 42 -3.82 -3.15 17.19
N SER A 43 -4.34 -1.96 17.30
CA SER A 43 -5.28 -1.37 16.37
C SER A 43 -4.74 -0.06 15.78
N GLY A 44 -3.86 -0.16 14.83
CA GLY A 44 -3.48 0.97 14.02
C GLY A 44 -1.97 1.13 13.83
N PHE A 45 -1.62 1.47 12.62
CA PHE A 45 -0.26 1.80 12.25
C PHE A 45 0.14 3.07 12.99
N ARG A 46 1.15 3.00 13.85
CA ARG A 46 1.58 4.12 14.69
C ARG A 46 2.07 5.29 13.86
N SER A 47 2.12 6.47 14.47
CA SER A 47 2.59 7.70 13.84
C SER A 47 4.06 7.62 13.41
N ASN A 48 4.45 8.50 12.52
CA ASN A 48 5.73 8.51 11.81
C ASN A 48 6.98 8.52 12.69
N SER A 49 6.92 9.13 13.88
CA SER A 49 8.08 9.19 14.79
C SER A 49 8.56 7.83 15.27
N ASP A 50 7.64 6.86 15.39
CA ASP A 50 7.96 5.54 15.96
C ASP A 50 8.14 4.47 14.88
N ASN A 51 7.60 4.68 13.68
CA ASN A 51 7.56 3.71 12.58
C ASN A 51 7.87 4.37 11.25
N VAL A 52 9.10 4.71 11.00
CA VAL A 52 9.51 5.26 9.69
C VAL A 52 9.41 4.16 8.64
N THR A 53 8.81 4.46 7.51
CA THR A 53 8.73 3.53 6.37
C THR A 53 9.93 3.68 5.45
N ILE A 54 10.26 2.61 4.73
CA ILE A 54 11.28 2.66 3.68
C ILE A 54 10.95 3.70 2.60
N ALA A 55 9.66 3.95 2.33
CA ALA A 55 9.24 4.98 1.37
C ALA A 55 9.56 6.40 1.86
N GLU A 56 9.36 6.68 3.17
CA GLU A 56 9.74 7.96 3.78
C GLU A 56 11.25 8.19 3.66
N VAL A 57 12.05 7.20 4.03
CA VAL A 57 13.54 7.28 3.96
C VAL A 57 14.01 7.50 2.52
N LEU A 58 13.48 6.74 1.56
CA LEU A 58 13.92 6.82 0.17
C LEU A 58 13.43 8.11 -0.51
N LYS A 59 12.24 8.61 -0.15
CA LYS A 59 11.77 9.92 -0.62
C LYS A 59 12.74 11.03 -0.20
N ASP A 60 13.17 11.06 1.05
CA ASP A 60 14.12 12.03 1.56
C ASP A 60 15.51 11.88 0.91
N ALA A 61 15.86 10.68 0.47
CA ALA A 61 17.06 10.39 -0.32
C ALA A 61 16.93 10.73 -1.82
N GLY A 62 15.81 11.33 -2.25
CA GLY A 62 15.61 11.78 -3.64
C GLY A 62 15.03 10.75 -4.60
N TYR A 63 14.56 9.60 -4.11
CA TYR A 63 13.86 8.64 -4.93
C TYR A 63 12.46 9.13 -5.33
N PHE A 64 12.03 8.74 -6.52
CA PHE A 64 10.60 8.73 -6.85
C PHE A 64 9.96 7.53 -6.15
N THR A 65 9.02 7.79 -5.27
CA THR A 65 8.39 6.75 -4.44
C THR A 65 6.95 6.54 -4.86
N ALA A 66 6.62 5.33 -5.31
CA ALA A 66 5.28 5.00 -5.80
C ALA A 66 4.78 3.67 -5.25
N MET A 67 3.46 3.56 -5.15
CA MET A 67 2.82 2.32 -4.76
C MET A 67 1.63 2.02 -5.68
N SER A 68 1.55 0.79 -6.17
CA SER A 68 0.38 0.28 -6.87
C SER A 68 -0.14 -1.00 -6.22
N GLY A 69 -1.42 -0.98 -5.81
CA GLY A 69 -2.08 -2.13 -5.20
C GLY A 69 -2.61 -1.89 -3.78
N LYS A 70 -2.64 -2.94 -2.97
CA LYS A 70 -3.28 -2.96 -1.65
C LYS A 70 -2.41 -2.32 -0.56
N TRP A 71 -2.98 -1.34 0.16
CA TRP A 71 -2.39 -0.69 1.32
C TRP A 71 -2.61 -1.48 2.63
N HIS A 72 -3.83 -1.49 3.13
CA HIS A 72 -4.29 -2.23 4.31
C HIS A 72 -3.49 -1.97 5.61
N LEU A 73 -3.13 -0.73 5.87
CA LEU A 73 -2.46 -0.30 7.11
C LEU A 73 -3.29 0.72 7.92
N GLY A 74 -4.62 0.64 7.78
CA GLY A 74 -5.57 1.39 8.57
C GLY A 74 -6.11 2.65 7.91
N ASN A 75 -7.28 3.10 8.42
CA ASN A 75 -8.03 4.21 7.85
C ASN A 75 -7.45 5.59 8.20
N LYS A 76 -6.61 5.67 9.23
CA LYS A 76 -5.94 6.91 9.67
C LYS A 76 -4.63 7.18 8.93
N SER A 77 -4.22 6.25 8.10
CA SER A 77 -2.98 6.29 7.33
C SER A 77 -3.29 6.02 5.86
N ASN A 78 -2.60 6.68 4.96
CA ASN A 78 -2.65 6.37 3.54
C ASN A 78 -1.23 6.41 2.96
N PRO A 79 -0.99 5.86 1.78
CA PRO A 79 0.34 5.81 1.19
C PRO A 79 1.04 7.16 1.08
N ILE A 80 0.30 8.23 0.75
CA ILE A 80 0.90 9.58 0.59
C ILE A 80 1.45 10.13 1.91
N LEU A 81 0.72 9.92 2.99
CA LEU A 81 1.14 10.31 4.34
C LEU A 81 2.32 9.49 4.85
N ARG A 82 2.66 8.40 4.16
CA ARG A 82 3.68 7.44 4.56
C ARG A 82 4.77 7.29 3.50
N GLY A 83 5.09 8.42 2.84
CA GLY A 83 6.28 8.60 2.02
C GLY A 83 6.12 8.27 0.53
N PHE A 84 4.98 7.75 0.07
CA PHE A 84 4.74 7.57 -1.35
C PHE A 84 4.24 8.87 -2.00
N GLN A 85 4.80 9.21 -3.17
CA GLN A 85 4.40 10.39 -3.94
C GLN A 85 3.21 10.09 -4.85
N GLU A 86 3.12 8.87 -5.35
CA GLU A 86 2.07 8.41 -6.23
C GLU A 86 1.48 7.08 -5.72
N TYR A 87 0.16 6.96 -5.83
CA TYR A 87 -0.54 5.76 -5.41
C TYR A 87 -1.76 5.47 -6.28
N TYR A 88 -1.95 4.21 -6.62
CA TYR A 88 -3.21 3.67 -7.08
C TYR A 88 -3.48 2.31 -6.44
N GLY A 89 -4.70 2.08 -5.95
CA GLY A 89 -5.05 0.76 -5.43
C GLY A 89 -6.16 0.74 -4.39
N LEU A 90 -6.22 -0.36 -3.66
CA LEU A 90 -7.19 -0.62 -2.61
C LEU A 90 -6.64 -0.20 -1.24
N LEU A 91 -7.24 0.80 -0.61
CA LEU A 91 -6.85 1.23 0.74
C LEU A 91 -7.21 0.20 1.82
N GLY A 92 -8.29 -0.53 1.63
CA GLY A 92 -8.79 -1.56 2.55
C GLY A 92 -8.17 -2.94 2.40
N GLY A 93 -8.78 -3.91 3.06
CA GLY A 93 -8.29 -5.30 3.13
C GLY A 93 -8.60 -6.15 1.92
N PHE A 94 -9.82 -6.07 1.41
CA PHE A 94 -10.29 -6.83 0.24
C PHE A 94 -11.52 -6.12 -0.37
N ASN A 95 -11.72 -6.32 -1.66
CA ASN A 95 -12.90 -5.86 -2.38
C ASN A 95 -12.96 -6.54 -3.75
N SER A 96 -14.03 -6.26 -4.52
CA SER A 96 -14.20 -6.77 -5.87
C SER A 96 -13.03 -6.41 -6.77
N PHE A 97 -12.59 -7.37 -7.58
CA PHE A 97 -11.58 -7.16 -8.63
C PHE A 97 -12.15 -6.47 -9.88
N TRP A 98 -13.47 -6.37 -9.98
CA TRP A 98 -14.19 -5.92 -11.17
C TRP A 98 -14.88 -4.56 -11.00
N ASN A 99 -14.81 -3.98 -9.78
CA ASN A 99 -15.44 -2.70 -9.50
C ASN A 99 -14.38 -1.57 -9.37
N PRO A 100 -14.25 -0.67 -10.37
CA PRO A 100 -13.28 0.42 -10.32
C PRO A 100 -13.54 1.41 -9.17
N ALA A 101 -14.79 1.57 -8.72
CA ALA A 101 -15.17 2.57 -7.72
C ALA A 101 -14.57 2.33 -6.32
N VAL A 102 -14.09 1.10 -6.05
CA VAL A 102 -13.48 0.77 -4.75
C VAL A 102 -11.97 1.03 -4.70
N TYR A 103 -11.37 1.37 -5.85
CA TYR A 103 -9.96 1.70 -5.97
C TYR A 103 -9.74 3.21 -5.95
N THR A 104 -8.65 3.62 -5.35
CA THR A 104 -8.37 5.04 -5.09
C THR A 104 -7.08 5.47 -5.79
N ARG A 105 -7.11 6.62 -6.45
CA ARG A 105 -5.94 7.32 -6.98
C ARG A 105 -5.55 8.46 -6.03
N LEU A 106 -4.29 8.53 -5.64
CA LEU A 106 -3.74 9.59 -4.80
C LEU A 106 -2.42 10.12 -5.41
N PRO A 107 -2.04 11.37 -5.18
CA PRO A 107 -2.79 12.42 -4.45
C PRO A 107 -4.17 12.71 -5.05
N LYS A 108 -5.04 13.40 -4.30
CA LYS A 108 -6.45 13.64 -4.71
C LYS A 108 -6.61 14.54 -5.95
N ASP A 109 -5.60 15.31 -6.31
CA ASP A 109 -5.55 16.13 -7.53
C ASP A 109 -5.24 15.32 -8.79
N ARG A 110 -4.93 14.03 -8.65
CA ARG A 110 -4.72 13.11 -9.76
C ARG A 110 -6.04 12.51 -10.23
N THR A 111 -6.32 12.63 -11.52
CA THR A 111 -7.51 12.00 -12.12
C THR A 111 -7.26 10.51 -12.34
N PRO A 112 -8.12 9.61 -11.81
CA PRO A 112 -8.03 8.19 -12.14
C PRO A 112 -8.41 7.95 -13.61
N ARG A 113 -7.91 6.86 -14.19
CA ARG A 113 -8.34 6.41 -15.52
C ARG A 113 -9.83 6.07 -15.50
N HIS A 114 -10.51 6.38 -16.60
CA HIS A 114 -11.88 5.94 -16.82
C HIS A 114 -11.88 4.52 -17.42
N TYR A 115 -12.84 3.71 -17.02
CA TYR A 115 -13.02 2.34 -17.51
C TYR A 115 -14.45 2.15 -17.97
N GLU A 116 -14.63 1.66 -19.19
CA GLU A 116 -15.92 1.23 -19.70
C GLU A 116 -16.42 0.03 -18.90
N GLU A 117 -17.74 -0.12 -18.80
CA GLU A 117 -18.36 -1.24 -18.07
C GLU A 117 -17.84 -2.59 -18.58
N GLY A 118 -17.46 -3.46 -17.67
CA GLY A 118 -16.95 -4.79 -17.97
C GLY A 118 -15.47 -4.85 -18.41
N THR A 119 -14.77 -3.71 -18.55
CA THR A 119 -13.35 -3.70 -18.98
C THR A 119 -12.36 -3.62 -17.82
N PHE A 120 -12.83 -3.28 -16.63
CA PHE A 120 -11.99 -3.18 -15.46
C PHE A 120 -11.63 -4.54 -14.88
N TYR A 121 -10.35 -4.81 -14.69
CA TYR A 121 -9.84 -5.91 -13.88
C TYR A 121 -8.65 -5.43 -13.05
N ALA A 122 -8.79 -5.47 -11.73
CA ALA A 122 -7.86 -4.82 -10.79
C ALA A 122 -6.40 -5.22 -10.98
N THR A 123 -6.10 -6.49 -11.25
CA THR A 123 -4.72 -6.96 -11.42
C THR A 123 -4.05 -6.29 -12.62
N ASN A 124 -4.76 -6.17 -13.75
CA ASN A 124 -4.24 -5.49 -14.93
C ASN A 124 -4.04 -4.00 -14.65
N VAL A 125 -5.06 -3.36 -14.07
CA VAL A 125 -5.02 -1.92 -13.78
C VAL A 125 -3.92 -1.55 -12.78
N ILE A 126 -3.71 -2.37 -11.76
CA ILE A 126 -2.59 -2.20 -10.82
C ILE A 126 -1.25 -2.28 -11.55
N THR A 127 -1.11 -3.18 -12.52
CA THR A 127 0.09 -3.30 -13.36
C THR A 127 0.27 -2.07 -14.25
N ASP A 128 -0.80 -1.60 -14.90
CA ASP A 128 -0.77 -0.43 -15.77
C ASP A 128 -0.33 0.83 -15.02
N TYR A 129 -0.85 1.06 -13.81
CA TYR A 129 -0.38 2.16 -12.96
C TYR A 129 1.06 1.99 -12.50
N ALA A 130 1.50 0.77 -12.25
CA ALA A 130 2.91 0.53 -11.91
C ALA A 130 3.83 0.92 -13.08
N ILE A 131 3.44 0.61 -14.32
CA ILE A 131 4.15 1.01 -15.54
C ILE A 131 4.17 2.54 -15.67
N ASP A 132 3.03 3.22 -15.49
CA ASP A 132 2.96 4.69 -15.49
C ASP A 132 3.93 5.32 -14.49
N PHE A 133 4.04 4.74 -13.29
CA PHE A 133 4.94 5.24 -12.25
C PHE A 133 6.43 5.01 -12.59
N ILE A 134 6.75 3.91 -13.27
CA ILE A 134 8.09 3.67 -13.81
C ILE A 134 8.44 4.76 -14.84
N ASP A 135 7.52 5.04 -15.76
CA ASP A 135 7.71 6.06 -16.80
C ASP A 135 7.86 7.47 -16.21
N GLN A 136 7.06 7.80 -15.18
CA GLN A 136 7.18 9.07 -14.46
C GLN A 136 8.55 9.21 -13.79
N ALA A 137 9.02 8.18 -13.09
CA ALA A 137 10.34 8.20 -12.46
C ALA A 137 11.46 8.39 -13.50
N HIS A 138 11.34 7.73 -14.65
CA HIS A 138 12.28 7.88 -15.76
C HIS A 138 12.28 9.31 -16.33
N GLN A 139 11.10 9.90 -16.57
CA GLN A 139 10.95 11.27 -17.05
C GLN A 139 11.55 12.30 -16.06
N GLU A 140 11.35 12.07 -14.75
CA GLU A 140 11.92 12.90 -13.69
C GLU A 140 13.42 12.62 -13.44
N LYS A 141 14.01 11.63 -14.13
CA LYS A 141 15.41 11.20 -13.97
C LYS A 141 15.75 10.87 -12.51
N LYS A 142 14.82 10.24 -11.80
CA LYS A 142 14.97 9.83 -10.40
C LYS A 142 15.09 8.32 -10.28
N PRO A 143 15.88 7.82 -9.32
CA PRO A 143 15.80 6.41 -8.95
C PRO A 143 14.39 6.11 -8.43
N LEU A 144 13.88 4.92 -8.74
CA LEU A 144 12.52 4.52 -8.39
C LEU A 144 12.52 3.57 -7.19
N PHE A 145 11.63 3.84 -6.23
CA PHE A 145 11.13 2.86 -5.28
C PHE A 145 9.65 2.59 -5.58
N LEU A 146 9.34 1.41 -6.08
CA LEU A 146 7.98 0.97 -6.37
C LEU A 146 7.57 -0.18 -5.45
N TYR A 147 6.51 0.02 -4.66
CA TYR A 147 5.84 -1.05 -3.92
C TYR A 147 4.65 -1.57 -4.73
N LEU A 148 4.85 -2.65 -5.47
CA LEU A 148 3.80 -3.33 -6.25
C LEU A 148 3.17 -4.44 -5.40
N ALA A 149 1.93 -4.21 -4.96
CA ALA A 149 1.26 -5.01 -3.95
C ALA A 149 -0.12 -5.50 -4.42
N TYR A 150 -0.14 -6.53 -5.25
CA TYR A 150 -1.38 -7.09 -5.80
C TYR A 150 -2.37 -7.52 -4.72
N ASN A 151 -3.68 -7.41 -5.03
CA ASN A 151 -4.76 -7.96 -4.22
C ASN A 151 -4.88 -9.47 -4.42
N ALA A 152 -4.65 -9.94 -5.64
CA ALA A 152 -4.73 -11.35 -6.00
C ALA A 152 -3.74 -12.20 -5.18
N PRO A 153 -4.10 -13.41 -4.78
CA PRO A 153 -5.36 -14.13 -5.04
C PRO A 153 -6.39 -14.01 -3.89
N HIS A 154 -6.51 -12.86 -3.23
CA HIS A 154 -7.43 -12.69 -2.10
C HIS A 154 -8.89 -12.76 -2.56
N PHE A 155 -9.77 -13.42 -1.81
CA PHE A 155 -11.22 -13.39 -2.06
C PHE A 155 -11.81 -11.97 -1.83
N PRO A 156 -13.03 -11.64 -2.39
CA PRO A 156 -13.78 -12.37 -3.42
C PRO A 156 -13.08 -12.31 -4.77
N LEU A 157 -13.20 -13.38 -5.56
CA LEU A 157 -12.66 -13.50 -6.92
C LEU A 157 -13.70 -13.11 -7.94
#